data_b19a617c7ae3e67f7a7d8ae08eaff494
#
_entry.id   b19a617c7ae3e67f7a7d8ae08eaff494
#
_cell.length_a   1.000
_cell.length_b   1.000
_cell.length_c   1.000
_cell.angle_alpha   90.00
_cell.angle_beta   90.00
_cell.angle_gamma   90.00
#
_symmetry.space_group_name_H-M   'P 1'
#
loop_
_entity.id
_entity.type
_entity.pdbx_description
1 polymer ?
#
loop_
_entity_poly.entity_id
_entity_poly.type
_entity_poly.pdbx_seq_one_letter_code
_entity_poly.pdbx_strand_id
1 'polypeptide(L)'
;MKKLLFVFVMLAGLELIAAAGILVSSGTYDDSSRPAVGSGRRYGEYQGTPQGEIYIYKDHDPRFHIITDPVLTDNPVAYSGGLVILERDGLYGYADFDGNPVTDIQYENAGQFRDGLADVRKDGKYGFIDMAGREIIPVIYDQVSPFEDGYAAVRLDGKRGVIDKSGGIAVPIEHMHLFTGNDGIALTGTNVRTGRGKGDYRTIYGFANYREGTQVPYQYQSISNLSEGYYSVSTGAGYALMDPLGREVTKPVYDWIGSISGRTAAACLDGRCGYIDLEGREIVPFSYDDAFLFCYGRGAVSKDGKWGYVDRNGREVIGLSYDFACNFLNGLAVV
;
A
#
# COMPACT_ATOMS: atom_id res chain seq x y z
N MET A 1 26.38 32.53 14.69
CA MET A 1 25.81 31.33 15.36
C MET A 1 25.08 30.49 14.31
N LYS A 2 25.73 29.42 13.83
CA LYS A 2 25.20 28.54 12.79
C LYS A 2 24.34 27.47 13.48
N LYS A 3 23.04 27.39 13.15
CA LYS A 3 22.17 26.29 13.59
C LYS A 3 22.46 25.06 12.72
N LEU A 4 22.97 24.02 13.35
CA LEU A 4 23.15 22.69 12.77
C LEU A 4 21.80 21.98 12.80
N LEU A 5 21.25 21.66 11.63
CA LEU A 5 20.05 20.83 11.49
C LEU A 5 20.50 19.36 11.41
N PHE A 6 20.27 18.58 12.44
CA PHE A 6 20.47 17.13 12.40
C PHE A 6 19.25 16.47 11.77
N VAL A 7 19.43 15.91 10.58
CA VAL A 7 18.49 14.98 9.98
C VAL A 7 18.89 13.58 10.43
N PHE A 8 18.08 12.96 11.27
CA PHE A 8 18.20 11.54 11.59
C PHE A 8 17.64 10.72 10.43
N VAL A 9 18.51 10.10 9.65
CA VAL A 9 18.15 9.03 8.72
C VAL A 9 18.17 7.73 9.51
N MET A 10 17.00 7.13 9.70
CA MET A 10 16.89 5.77 10.20
C MET A 10 17.38 4.80 9.12
N LEU A 11 18.55 4.23 9.33
CA LEU A 11 19.05 3.06 8.59
C LEU A 11 18.36 1.81 9.16
N ALA A 12 17.26 1.40 8.55
CA ALA A 12 16.79 0.03 8.62
C ALA A 12 17.50 -0.74 7.50
N GLY A 13 18.05 -1.92 7.85
CA GLY A 13 18.97 -2.72 7.05
C GLY A 13 18.60 -2.84 5.58
N LEU A 14 19.37 -2.18 4.74
CA LEU A 14 19.51 -2.48 3.34
C LEU A 14 20.82 -3.23 3.16
N GLU A 15 20.74 -4.51 2.88
CA GLU A 15 21.82 -5.18 2.16
C GLU A 15 22.04 -4.38 0.87
N LEU A 16 23.26 -3.89 0.71
CA LEU A 16 23.70 -3.24 -0.53
C LEU A 16 23.64 -4.28 -1.66
N ILE A 17 22.54 -4.29 -2.40
CA ILE A 17 22.58 -4.81 -3.77
C ILE A 17 23.37 -3.77 -4.54
N ALA A 18 24.60 -4.13 -4.92
CA ALA A 18 25.42 -3.33 -5.81
C ALA A 18 24.59 -3.03 -7.07
N ALA A 19 24.24 -1.78 -7.27
CA ALA A 19 23.49 -1.36 -8.44
C ALA A 19 24.32 -1.68 -9.69
N ALA A 20 23.84 -2.58 -10.52
CA ALA A 20 24.31 -2.71 -11.90
C ALA A 20 24.07 -1.35 -12.55
N GLY A 21 25.13 -0.64 -12.88
CA GLY A 21 25.01 0.66 -13.52
C GLY A 21 24.49 0.51 -14.93
N ILE A 22 23.28 0.98 -15.19
CA ILE A 22 22.77 1.15 -16.56
C ILE A 22 23.27 2.50 -17.03
N LEU A 23 24.14 2.52 -18.02
CA LEU A 23 24.62 3.76 -18.63
C LEU A 23 23.82 4.01 -19.90
N VAL A 24 22.94 5.01 -19.86
CA VAL A 24 22.26 5.55 -21.05
C VAL A 24 23.09 6.74 -21.55
N SER A 25 23.56 6.70 -22.77
CA SER A 25 24.26 7.83 -23.38
C SER A 25 23.51 8.28 -24.63
N SER A 26 22.90 9.45 -24.55
CA SER A 26 22.47 10.24 -25.71
C SER A 26 23.49 11.34 -25.94
N GLY A 27 24.42 11.15 -26.88
CA GLY A 27 25.36 12.20 -27.27
C GLY A 27 26.83 11.79 -27.25
N THR A 28 27.67 12.54 -27.93
CA THR A 28 29.14 12.34 -28.03
C THR A 28 29.79 12.47 -26.65
N TYR A 29 30.32 11.37 -26.12
CA TYR A 29 31.07 11.34 -24.87
C TYR A 29 32.54 11.66 -25.15
N ASP A 30 33.09 12.65 -24.47
CA ASP A 30 34.54 12.98 -24.49
C ASP A 30 35.27 12.06 -23.53
N ASP A 31 36.19 11.26 -24.03
CA ASP A 31 37.02 10.28 -23.30
C ASP A 31 38.01 10.89 -22.31
N SER A 32 38.15 12.23 -22.31
CA SER A 32 39.15 12.93 -21.48
C SER A 32 38.80 13.09 -20.01
N SER A 33 37.54 12.76 -19.60
CA SER A 33 37.00 12.98 -18.26
C SER A 33 36.79 11.70 -17.42
N ARG A 34 37.38 10.57 -17.80
CA ARG A 34 37.26 9.31 -17.06
C ARG A 34 38.00 9.33 -15.73
N PRO A 35 37.39 9.09 -14.58
CA PRO A 35 38.12 8.75 -13.38
C PRO A 35 38.84 7.40 -13.57
N ALA A 36 40.07 7.29 -13.12
CA ALA A 36 40.84 6.05 -13.16
C ALA A 36 40.15 4.99 -12.29
N VAL A 37 39.41 4.07 -12.91
CA VAL A 37 38.88 2.87 -12.26
C VAL A 37 40.01 1.84 -12.22
N GLY A 38 40.27 1.30 -11.01
CA GLY A 38 41.30 0.30 -10.77
C GLY A 38 41.18 -0.92 -11.70
N SER A 39 42.26 -1.61 -11.88
CA SER A 39 42.63 -2.66 -12.87
C SER A 39 41.65 -3.81 -13.09
N GLY A 40 40.36 -3.55 -13.37
CA GLY A 40 39.39 -4.49 -13.85
C GLY A 40 39.38 -4.54 -15.38
N ARG A 41 39.35 -5.72 -15.95
CA ARG A 41 39.33 -5.91 -17.40
C ARG A 41 38.14 -5.16 -18.03
N ARG A 42 38.43 -4.29 -19.00
CA ARG A 42 37.41 -3.64 -19.84
C ARG A 42 36.72 -4.70 -20.69
N TYR A 43 35.42 -4.82 -20.59
CA TYR A 43 34.61 -5.62 -21.50
C TYR A 43 33.79 -4.67 -22.38
N GLY A 44 34.06 -4.70 -23.68
CA GLY A 44 33.32 -4.00 -24.74
C GLY A 44 33.85 -2.60 -25.07
N GLU A 45 34.07 -2.33 -26.35
CA GLU A 45 34.28 -1.00 -26.90
C GLU A 45 32.90 -0.40 -27.26
N TYR A 46 32.64 0.82 -26.78
CA TYR A 46 31.46 1.58 -27.15
C TYR A 46 31.65 2.13 -28.58
N GLN A 47 30.79 1.80 -29.48
CA GLN A 47 30.63 2.50 -30.75
C GLN A 47 29.24 3.15 -30.74
N GLY A 48 29.18 4.42 -30.33
CA GLY A 48 27.94 5.16 -30.25
C GLY A 48 27.29 5.30 -31.62
N THR A 49 26.02 4.93 -31.71
CA THR A 49 25.16 5.28 -32.82
C THR A 49 24.22 6.41 -32.41
N PRO A 50 23.67 7.19 -33.36
CA PRO A 50 22.79 8.31 -33.05
C PRO A 50 21.45 7.93 -32.42
N GLN A 51 21.22 6.65 -32.13
CA GLN A 51 19.92 6.10 -31.66
C GLN A 51 19.96 5.45 -30.28
N GLY A 52 20.90 5.85 -29.42
CA GLY A 52 20.94 5.37 -28.02
C GLY A 52 21.03 3.85 -27.92
N GLU A 53 22.22 3.33 -27.60
CA GLU A 53 22.43 1.91 -27.34
C GLU A 53 22.45 1.66 -25.84
N ILE A 54 21.83 0.58 -25.40
CA ILE A 54 21.87 0.15 -24.01
C ILE A 54 22.92 -0.91 -23.84
N TYR A 55 23.81 -0.71 -22.86
CA TYR A 55 24.75 -1.72 -22.41
C TYR A 55 24.39 -2.13 -20.99
N ILE A 56 24.04 -3.40 -20.82
CA ILE A 56 23.90 -4.01 -19.49
C ILE A 56 25.27 -4.60 -19.14
N TYR A 57 25.89 -4.06 -18.11
CA TYR A 57 27.17 -4.59 -17.62
C TYR A 57 26.94 -5.59 -16.52
N LYS A 58 27.58 -6.75 -16.68
CA LYS A 58 27.69 -7.73 -15.63
C LYS A 58 28.93 -7.40 -14.76
N ASP A 59 28.69 -6.83 -13.61
CA ASP A 59 29.74 -6.63 -12.63
C ASP A 59 29.76 -7.82 -11.65
N HIS A 60 30.68 -8.76 -11.91
CA HIS A 60 30.98 -9.93 -11.07
C HIS A 60 29.82 -10.92 -10.74
N ASP A 61 28.61 -10.68 -11.16
CA ASP A 61 27.52 -11.61 -11.00
C ASP A 61 27.36 -12.50 -12.23
N PRO A 62 27.52 -13.85 -12.08
CA PRO A 62 27.40 -14.79 -13.20
C PRO A 62 26.05 -14.79 -13.91
N ARG A 63 25.07 -14.06 -13.41
CA ARG A 63 23.72 -13.93 -14.02
C ARG A 63 23.63 -12.80 -15.05
N PHE A 64 24.64 -11.91 -15.14
CA PHE A 64 24.61 -10.78 -16.06
C PHE A 64 25.62 -11.02 -17.20
N HIS A 65 25.15 -10.94 -18.43
CA HIS A 65 25.98 -10.99 -19.63
C HIS A 65 25.99 -9.62 -20.31
N ILE A 66 27.07 -9.29 -20.99
CA ILE A 66 27.09 -8.13 -21.86
C ILE A 66 26.21 -8.48 -23.06
N ILE A 67 25.21 -7.66 -23.35
CA ILE A 67 24.45 -7.76 -24.55
C ILE A 67 25.37 -7.33 -25.70
N THR A 68 25.75 -8.30 -26.56
CA THR A 68 26.65 -8.06 -27.70
C THR A 68 25.90 -7.51 -28.91
N ASP A 69 24.61 -7.82 -29.02
CA ASP A 69 23.72 -7.23 -30.02
C ASP A 69 22.64 -6.43 -29.31
N PRO A 70 22.79 -5.10 -29.17
CA PRO A 70 21.84 -4.29 -28.43
C PRO A 70 20.47 -4.35 -29.10
N VAL A 71 19.46 -4.67 -28.32
CA VAL A 71 18.08 -4.42 -28.72
C VAL A 71 17.93 -2.92 -28.82
N LEU A 72 17.70 -2.41 -30.02
CA LEU A 72 17.52 -0.98 -30.25
C LEU A 72 16.28 -0.51 -29.48
N THR A 73 16.48 0.36 -28.53
CA THR A 73 15.43 0.97 -27.72
C THR A 73 15.82 2.41 -27.45
N ASP A 74 14.84 3.29 -27.38
CA ASP A 74 15.09 4.69 -27.12
C ASP A 74 15.55 4.93 -25.67
N ASN A 75 15.01 4.15 -24.72
CA ASN A 75 15.42 4.16 -23.32
C ASN A 75 15.13 2.82 -22.62
N PRO A 76 16.04 2.30 -21.77
CA PRO A 76 15.72 1.26 -20.80
C PRO A 76 15.00 1.92 -19.63
N VAL A 77 13.79 1.47 -19.35
CA VAL A 77 12.95 2.18 -18.37
C VAL A 77 13.10 1.59 -16.97
N ALA A 78 13.23 0.29 -16.83
CA ALA A 78 13.32 -0.36 -15.54
C ALA A 78 13.82 -1.82 -15.63
N TYR A 79 14.33 -2.29 -14.51
CA TYR A 79 14.62 -3.69 -14.25
C TYR A 79 13.52 -4.29 -13.38
N SER A 80 13.01 -5.46 -13.74
CA SER A 80 11.95 -6.09 -12.97
C SER A 80 11.97 -7.61 -13.09
N GLY A 81 12.09 -8.30 -11.95
CA GLY A 81 11.92 -9.75 -11.86
C GLY A 81 12.89 -10.58 -12.72
N GLY A 82 14.06 -10.05 -13.09
CA GLY A 82 14.99 -10.74 -13.99
C GLY A 82 14.83 -10.35 -15.47
N LEU A 83 13.96 -9.41 -15.77
CA LEU A 83 13.74 -8.88 -17.12
C LEU A 83 14.01 -7.38 -17.17
N VAL A 84 14.32 -6.90 -18.35
CA VAL A 84 14.50 -5.47 -18.68
C VAL A 84 13.25 -4.99 -19.41
N ILE A 85 12.72 -3.83 -19.01
CA ILE A 85 11.67 -3.14 -19.75
C ILE A 85 12.34 -2.30 -20.82
N LEU A 86 11.99 -2.55 -22.08
CA LEU A 86 12.45 -1.81 -23.25
C LEU A 86 11.40 -0.80 -23.68
N GLU A 87 11.84 0.35 -24.18
CA GLU A 87 10.97 1.37 -24.78
C GLU A 87 11.49 1.73 -26.18
N ARG A 88 10.58 1.81 -27.14
CA ARG A 88 10.82 2.33 -28.49
C ARG A 88 9.58 3.04 -29.01
N ASP A 89 9.74 4.26 -29.49
CA ASP A 89 8.65 5.06 -30.06
C ASP A 89 7.45 5.21 -29.11
N GLY A 90 7.72 5.27 -27.78
CA GLY A 90 6.67 5.37 -26.74
C GLY A 90 5.92 4.06 -26.49
N LEU A 91 6.37 2.94 -27.05
CA LEU A 91 5.86 1.60 -26.76
C LEU A 91 6.88 0.79 -25.95
N TYR A 92 6.37 -0.15 -25.18
CA TYR A 92 7.14 -0.96 -24.23
C TYR A 92 7.11 -2.44 -24.54
N GLY A 93 8.14 -3.15 -24.11
CA GLY A 93 8.26 -4.60 -24.18
C GLY A 93 9.23 -5.10 -23.12
N TYR A 94 9.46 -6.39 -23.08
CA TYR A 94 10.37 -7.03 -22.13
C TYR A 94 11.43 -7.86 -22.87
N ALA A 95 12.65 -7.86 -22.33
CA ALA A 95 13.75 -8.73 -22.75
C ALA A 95 14.41 -9.36 -21.52
N ASP A 96 15.09 -10.48 -21.72
CA ASP A 96 15.99 -11.04 -20.73
C ASP A 96 17.32 -10.25 -20.66
N PHE A 97 18.19 -10.62 -19.70
CA PHE A 97 19.49 -9.98 -19.54
C PHE A 97 20.50 -10.32 -20.64
N ASP A 98 20.21 -11.30 -21.47
CA ASP A 98 21.02 -11.63 -22.64
C ASP A 98 20.56 -10.85 -23.89
N GLY A 99 19.51 -10.03 -23.74
CA GLY A 99 18.94 -9.18 -24.78
C GLY A 99 17.91 -9.89 -25.66
N ASN A 100 17.52 -11.13 -25.31
CA ASN A 100 16.52 -11.83 -26.10
C ASN A 100 15.13 -11.25 -25.77
N PRO A 101 14.34 -10.87 -26.77
CA PRO A 101 12.99 -10.39 -26.55
C PRO A 101 12.13 -11.48 -25.89
N VAL A 102 11.47 -11.12 -24.79
CA VAL A 102 10.43 -11.92 -24.14
C VAL A 102 9.07 -11.55 -24.71
N THR A 103 8.88 -10.27 -25.02
CA THR A 103 7.71 -9.78 -25.75
C THR A 103 8.13 -8.83 -26.87
N ASP A 104 7.26 -8.66 -27.86
CA ASP A 104 7.39 -7.55 -28.79
C ASP A 104 7.25 -6.21 -28.03
N ILE A 105 7.84 -5.15 -28.59
CA ILE A 105 7.66 -3.77 -28.11
C ILE A 105 6.33 -3.27 -28.69
N GLN A 106 5.24 -3.46 -27.92
CA GLN A 106 3.88 -3.26 -28.41
C GLN A 106 2.91 -2.67 -27.37
N TYR A 107 3.34 -2.54 -26.11
CA TYR A 107 2.49 -2.07 -25.02
C TYR A 107 2.61 -0.56 -24.84
N GLU A 108 1.50 0.12 -24.57
CA GLU A 108 1.46 1.53 -24.23
C GLU A 108 1.98 1.80 -22.78
N ASN A 109 2.01 0.75 -21.96
CA ASN A 109 2.60 0.74 -20.63
C ASN A 109 3.07 -0.68 -20.29
N ALA A 110 4.17 -0.80 -19.54
CA ALA A 110 4.70 -2.04 -19.03
C ALA A 110 5.11 -1.87 -17.57
N GLY A 111 4.43 -2.57 -16.68
CA GLY A 111 4.65 -2.54 -15.24
C GLY A 111 5.82 -3.43 -14.79
N GLN A 112 6.19 -3.29 -13.52
CA GLN A 112 7.15 -4.19 -12.90
C GLN A 112 6.48 -5.51 -12.53
N PHE A 113 7.22 -6.62 -12.62
CA PHE A 113 6.74 -7.91 -12.15
C PHE A 113 6.58 -7.91 -10.63
N ARG A 114 5.38 -8.21 -10.18
CA ARG A 114 5.03 -8.45 -8.78
C ARG A 114 4.25 -9.75 -8.69
N ASP A 115 4.57 -10.58 -7.72
CA ASP A 115 3.99 -11.92 -7.58
C ASP A 115 4.08 -12.78 -8.87
N GLY A 116 5.06 -12.48 -9.75
CA GLY A 116 5.28 -13.18 -11.02
C GLY A 116 4.43 -12.69 -12.19
N LEU A 117 3.66 -11.63 -12.03
CA LEU A 117 2.85 -10.99 -13.08
C LEU A 117 3.20 -9.51 -13.22
N ALA A 118 3.15 -9.00 -14.45
CA ALA A 118 3.31 -7.59 -14.75
C ALA A 118 2.07 -7.07 -15.46
N ASP A 119 1.61 -5.89 -15.07
CA ASP A 119 0.55 -5.20 -15.79
C ASP A 119 1.07 -4.64 -17.11
N VAL A 120 0.31 -4.83 -18.15
CA VAL A 120 0.57 -4.26 -19.49
C VAL A 120 -0.66 -3.52 -19.99
N ARG A 121 -0.42 -2.47 -20.79
CA ARG A 121 -1.49 -1.71 -21.41
C ARG A 121 -1.38 -1.82 -22.94
N LYS A 122 -2.51 -2.13 -23.58
CA LYS A 122 -2.63 -2.18 -25.04
C LYS A 122 -4.03 -1.73 -25.44
N ASP A 123 -4.14 -0.93 -26.48
CA ASP A 123 -5.42 -0.37 -26.97
C ASP A 123 -6.24 0.32 -25.85
N GLY A 124 -5.53 1.02 -24.95
CA GLY A 124 -6.13 1.75 -23.83
C GLY A 124 -6.60 0.88 -22.67
N LYS A 125 -6.46 -0.45 -22.72
CA LYS A 125 -6.87 -1.41 -21.70
C LYS A 125 -5.68 -2.07 -21.02
N TYR A 126 -5.87 -2.54 -19.82
CA TYR A 126 -4.89 -3.25 -19.01
C TYR A 126 -5.20 -4.72 -18.89
N GLY A 127 -4.17 -5.52 -18.78
CA GLY A 127 -4.17 -6.93 -18.44
C GLY A 127 -2.85 -7.32 -17.82
N PHE A 128 -2.55 -8.60 -17.70
CA PHE A 128 -1.31 -9.06 -17.09
C PHE A 128 -0.66 -10.18 -17.86
N ILE A 129 0.66 -10.13 -17.90
CA ILE A 129 1.52 -11.16 -18.51
C ILE A 129 2.39 -11.82 -17.42
N ASP A 130 2.81 -13.06 -17.69
CA ASP A 130 3.83 -13.75 -16.89
C ASP A 130 5.25 -13.42 -17.38
N MET A 131 6.25 -13.95 -16.68
CA MET A 131 7.67 -13.76 -17.01
C MET A 131 8.10 -14.41 -18.34
N ALA A 132 7.27 -15.23 -18.95
CA ALA A 132 7.48 -15.77 -20.30
C ALA A 132 6.77 -14.94 -21.40
N GLY A 133 6.19 -13.79 -21.02
CA GLY A 133 5.46 -12.91 -21.93
C GLY A 133 4.07 -13.41 -22.32
N ARG A 134 3.56 -14.44 -21.65
CA ARG A 134 2.22 -15.00 -21.95
C ARG A 134 1.16 -14.18 -21.22
N GLU A 135 0.12 -13.78 -21.93
CA GLU A 135 -1.06 -13.16 -21.34
C GLU A 135 -1.77 -14.17 -20.42
N ILE A 136 -1.80 -13.88 -19.13
CA ILE A 136 -2.47 -14.68 -18.10
C ILE A 136 -3.85 -14.11 -17.81
N ILE A 137 -3.93 -12.79 -17.76
CA ILE A 137 -5.19 -12.06 -17.52
C ILE A 137 -5.44 -11.16 -18.72
N PRO A 138 -6.61 -11.30 -19.39
CA PRO A 138 -6.92 -10.58 -20.62
C PRO A 138 -6.78 -9.05 -20.49
N VAL A 139 -6.32 -8.41 -21.57
CA VAL A 139 -6.17 -6.95 -21.65
C VAL A 139 -7.52 -6.31 -21.92
N ILE A 140 -8.36 -6.25 -20.90
CA ILE A 140 -9.75 -5.76 -20.98
C ILE A 140 -10.10 -4.67 -19.96
N TYR A 141 -9.28 -4.50 -18.92
CA TYR A 141 -9.59 -3.62 -17.79
C TYR A 141 -9.29 -2.15 -18.09
N ASP A 142 -10.10 -1.23 -17.55
CA ASP A 142 -9.86 0.22 -17.65
C ASP A 142 -8.68 0.66 -16.80
N GLN A 143 -8.49 0.01 -15.65
CA GLN A 143 -7.41 0.25 -14.69
C GLN A 143 -7.14 -1.03 -13.91
N VAL A 144 -5.89 -1.19 -13.47
CA VAL A 144 -5.46 -2.25 -12.56
C VAL A 144 -4.49 -1.69 -11.53
N SER A 145 -4.37 -2.34 -10.37
CA SER A 145 -3.22 -2.21 -9.48
C SER A 145 -2.22 -3.31 -9.78
N PRO A 146 -0.94 -3.15 -9.45
CA PRO A 146 -0.02 -4.28 -9.43
C PRO A 146 -0.53 -5.39 -8.50
N PHE A 147 -0.10 -6.63 -8.75
CA PHE A 147 -0.37 -7.74 -7.84
C PHE A 147 0.38 -7.55 -6.51
N GLU A 148 -0.30 -7.83 -5.41
CA GLU A 148 0.26 -7.86 -4.07
C GLU A 148 -0.42 -8.98 -3.29
N ASP A 149 0.39 -9.85 -2.67
CA ASP A 149 -0.10 -11.03 -1.93
C ASP A 149 -1.10 -11.91 -2.71
N GLY A 150 -0.91 -12.00 -4.04
CA GLY A 150 -1.72 -12.83 -4.93
C GLY A 150 -3.00 -12.18 -5.46
N TYR A 151 -3.23 -10.89 -5.21
CA TYR A 151 -4.44 -10.17 -5.63
C TYR A 151 -4.13 -8.84 -6.29
N ALA A 152 -5.03 -8.41 -7.18
CA ALA A 152 -4.98 -7.09 -7.81
C ALA A 152 -6.37 -6.45 -7.85
N ALA A 153 -6.44 -5.16 -7.56
CA ALA A 153 -7.66 -4.39 -7.79
C ALA A 153 -7.79 -4.06 -9.27
N VAL A 154 -9.01 -4.21 -9.80
CA VAL A 154 -9.30 -3.93 -11.21
C VAL A 154 -10.51 -3.02 -11.35
N ARG A 155 -10.57 -2.31 -12.48
CA ARG A 155 -11.73 -1.54 -12.91
C ARG A 155 -12.15 -1.98 -14.30
N LEU A 156 -13.44 -2.24 -14.49
CA LEU A 156 -14.03 -2.59 -15.77
C LEU A 156 -15.38 -1.87 -15.90
N ASP A 157 -15.59 -1.17 -17.01
CA ASP A 157 -16.80 -0.39 -17.30
C ASP A 157 -17.21 0.54 -16.13
N GLY A 158 -16.19 1.18 -15.54
CA GLY A 158 -16.38 2.10 -14.41
C GLY A 158 -16.60 1.43 -13.05
N LYS A 159 -16.74 0.11 -12.98
CA LYS A 159 -16.91 -0.68 -11.76
C LYS A 159 -15.59 -1.28 -11.30
N ARG A 160 -15.43 -1.47 -10.00
CA ARG A 160 -14.22 -1.96 -9.35
C ARG A 160 -14.44 -3.29 -8.66
N GLY A 161 -13.44 -4.14 -8.64
CA GLY A 161 -13.38 -5.42 -7.95
C GLY A 161 -11.96 -5.83 -7.65
N VAL A 162 -11.77 -7.06 -7.21
CA VAL A 162 -10.46 -7.67 -6.96
C VAL A 162 -10.41 -9.01 -7.69
N ILE A 163 -9.27 -9.29 -8.31
CA ILE A 163 -9.00 -10.57 -8.98
C ILE A 163 -7.80 -11.26 -8.34
N ASP A 164 -7.75 -12.58 -8.45
CA ASP A 164 -6.58 -13.39 -8.13
C ASP A 164 -5.64 -13.54 -9.36
N LYS A 165 -4.50 -14.18 -9.15
CA LYS A 165 -3.46 -14.38 -10.19
C LYS A 165 -3.91 -15.22 -11.39
N SER A 166 -4.99 -15.94 -11.29
CA SER A 166 -5.59 -16.70 -12.42
C SER A 166 -6.62 -15.89 -13.21
N GLY A 167 -6.93 -14.66 -12.74
CA GLY A 167 -8.03 -13.84 -13.24
C GLY A 167 -9.38 -14.20 -12.61
N GLY A 168 -9.40 -15.09 -11.60
CA GLY A 168 -10.59 -15.40 -10.80
C GLY A 168 -11.06 -14.19 -10.00
N ILE A 169 -12.36 -13.97 -9.94
CA ILE A 169 -12.96 -12.83 -9.24
C ILE A 169 -13.00 -13.12 -7.74
N ALA A 170 -12.15 -12.44 -6.98
CA ALA A 170 -12.13 -12.51 -5.52
C ALA A 170 -13.13 -11.54 -4.87
N VAL A 171 -13.31 -10.36 -5.45
CA VAL A 171 -14.39 -9.42 -5.11
C VAL A 171 -15.10 -9.03 -6.40
N PRO A 172 -16.45 -9.14 -6.48
CA PRO A 172 -17.22 -8.81 -7.68
C PRO A 172 -16.89 -7.44 -8.25
N ILE A 173 -16.82 -7.34 -9.59
CA ILE A 173 -16.53 -6.07 -10.27
C ILE A 173 -17.86 -5.31 -10.46
N GLU A 174 -18.42 -4.84 -9.34
CA GLU A 174 -19.72 -4.15 -9.33
C GLU A 174 -19.70 -2.88 -8.47
N HIS A 175 -18.61 -2.62 -7.76
CA HIS A 175 -18.50 -1.53 -6.80
C HIS A 175 -18.16 -0.19 -7.45
N MET A 176 -18.80 0.90 -7.01
CA MET A 176 -18.45 2.26 -7.45
C MET A 176 -17.15 2.75 -6.81
N HIS A 177 -16.94 2.35 -5.54
CA HIS A 177 -15.78 2.66 -4.75
C HIS A 177 -15.19 1.35 -4.21
N LEU A 178 -13.88 1.23 -4.24
CA LEU A 178 -13.15 0.10 -3.68
C LEU A 178 -11.78 0.58 -3.25
N PHE A 179 -11.42 0.26 -2.01
CA PHE A 179 -10.12 0.57 -1.40
C PHE A 179 -9.60 -0.73 -0.78
N THR A 180 -8.49 -1.23 -1.27
CA THR A 180 -7.82 -2.42 -0.73
C THR A 180 -6.74 -2.01 0.26
N GLY A 181 -6.66 -2.73 1.38
CA GLY A 181 -5.54 -2.71 2.31
C GLY A 181 -4.65 -3.94 2.13
N ASN A 182 -3.48 -3.94 2.76
CA ASN A 182 -2.51 -5.05 2.71
C ASN A 182 -2.93 -6.26 3.55
N ASP A 183 -4.07 -6.19 4.23
CA ASP A 183 -4.61 -7.19 5.14
C ASP A 183 -5.58 -8.20 4.48
N GLY A 184 -5.79 -8.09 3.17
CA GLY A 184 -6.74 -8.92 2.44
C GLY A 184 -8.17 -8.39 2.48
N ILE A 185 -8.33 -7.12 2.83
CA ILE A 185 -9.62 -6.46 3.01
C ILE A 185 -9.83 -5.40 1.95
N ALA A 186 -11.03 -5.38 1.39
CA ALA A 186 -11.51 -4.32 0.53
C ALA A 186 -12.69 -3.61 1.21
N LEU A 187 -12.58 -2.32 1.40
CA LEU A 187 -13.73 -1.47 1.68
C LEU A 187 -14.43 -1.20 0.35
N THR A 188 -15.68 -1.62 0.25
CA THR A 188 -16.49 -1.46 -0.95
C THR A 188 -17.53 -0.37 -0.74
N GLY A 189 -17.93 0.31 -1.81
CA GLY A 189 -18.91 1.39 -1.68
C GLY A 189 -19.76 1.56 -2.93
N THR A 190 -20.98 2.04 -2.72
CA THR A 190 -21.87 2.46 -3.79
C THR A 190 -22.58 3.76 -3.42
N ASN A 191 -23.06 4.48 -4.43
CA ASN A 191 -23.81 5.70 -4.23
C ASN A 191 -25.31 5.42 -4.22
N VAL A 192 -25.98 5.83 -3.17
CA VAL A 192 -27.45 5.79 -3.08
C VAL A 192 -28.04 7.18 -3.18
N ARG A 193 -29.13 7.30 -3.90
CA ARG A 193 -29.80 8.59 -4.09
C ARG A 193 -30.58 8.95 -2.82
N THR A 194 -30.39 10.16 -2.34
CA THR A 194 -31.03 10.67 -1.10
C THR A 194 -32.10 11.73 -1.35
N GLY A 195 -32.17 12.29 -2.57
CA GLY A 195 -33.12 13.34 -2.94
C GLY A 195 -33.40 13.39 -4.43
N ARG A 196 -34.13 14.43 -4.86
CA ARG A 196 -34.51 14.63 -6.27
C ARG A 196 -33.55 15.51 -7.06
N GLY A 197 -32.62 16.18 -6.37
CA GLY A 197 -31.63 17.09 -6.96
C GLY A 197 -30.51 16.35 -7.69
N LYS A 198 -29.87 17.07 -8.63
CA LYS A 198 -28.68 16.55 -9.29
C LYS A 198 -27.52 16.65 -8.30
N GLY A 199 -27.06 15.53 -7.76
CA GLY A 199 -26.00 15.49 -6.73
C GLY A 199 -26.48 15.03 -5.35
N ASP A 200 -27.77 14.76 -5.17
CA ASP A 200 -28.33 14.20 -3.92
C ASP A 200 -27.99 12.70 -3.78
N TYR A 201 -26.69 12.41 -3.62
CA TYR A 201 -26.19 11.06 -3.40
C TYR A 201 -25.42 10.98 -2.10
N ARG A 202 -25.50 9.84 -1.44
CA ARG A 202 -24.67 9.46 -0.31
C ARG A 202 -23.98 8.15 -0.64
N THR A 203 -22.68 8.06 -0.34
CA THR A 203 -21.98 6.77 -0.40
C THR A 203 -22.37 5.94 0.80
N ILE A 204 -22.70 4.68 0.56
CA ILE A 204 -22.81 3.66 1.60
C ILE A 204 -21.74 2.60 1.35
N TYR A 205 -21.22 2.06 2.42
CA TYR A 205 -20.06 1.19 2.41
C TYR A 205 -20.45 -0.22 2.82
N GLY A 206 -19.71 -1.18 2.27
CA GLY A 206 -19.66 -2.56 2.64
C GLY A 206 -18.20 -2.97 2.85
N PHE A 207 -17.99 -4.26 2.99
CA PHE A 207 -16.71 -4.82 3.35
C PHE A 207 -16.57 -6.19 2.66
N ALA A 208 -15.39 -6.49 2.15
CA ALA A 208 -15.05 -7.80 1.62
C ALA A 208 -13.68 -8.23 2.14
N ASN A 209 -13.59 -9.37 2.80
CA ASN A 209 -12.32 -10.03 3.04
C ASN A 209 -12.11 -11.04 1.91
N TYR A 210 -11.24 -10.71 0.95
CA TYR A 210 -11.04 -11.51 -0.25
C TYR A 210 -10.09 -12.70 -0.04
N ARG A 211 -9.38 -12.77 1.10
CA ARG A 211 -8.62 -13.97 1.50
C ARG A 211 -9.53 -15.03 2.11
N GLU A 212 -10.51 -14.61 2.88
CA GLU A 212 -11.46 -15.50 3.56
C GLU A 212 -12.76 -15.71 2.78
N GLY A 213 -12.95 -14.95 1.69
CA GLY A 213 -14.16 -15.02 0.87
C GLY A 213 -15.43 -14.48 1.55
N THR A 214 -15.29 -13.64 2.57
CA THR A 214 -16.43 -13.05 3.29
C THR A 214 -16.79 -11.68 2.70
N GLN A 215 -18.10 -11.37 2.65
CA GLN A 215 -18.61 -10.09 2.19
C GLN A 215 -19.68 -9.57 3.13
N VAL A 216 -19.59 -8.29 3.46
CA VAL A 216 -20.62 -7.55 4.20
C VAL A 216 -21.26 -6.56 3.24
N PRO A 217 -22.59 -6.63 3.06
CA PRO A 217 -23.33 -5.75 2.14
C PRO A 217 -23.19 -4.27 2.49
N TYR A 218 -23.54 -3.40 1.55
CA TYR A 218 -23.60 -1.97 1.76
C TYR A 218 -24.65 -1.60 2.81
N GLN A 219 -24.22 -1.24 3.99
CA GLN A 219 -25.10 -0.81 5.08
C GLN A 219 -24.54 0.30 5.94
N TYR A 220 -23.21 0.55 5.84
CA TYR A 220 -22.54 1.52 6.68
C TYR A 220 -22.47 2.90 6.02
N GLN A 221 -22.66 3.94 6.82
CA GLN A 221 -22.44 5.33 6.41
C GLN A 221 -20.98 5.72 6.50
N SER A 222 -20.22 5.07 7.39
CA SER A 222 -18.79 5.22 7.51
C SER A 222 -18.13 3.93 7.97
N ILE A 223 -16.89 3.73 7.52
CA ILE A 223 -15.98 2.67 7.94
C ILE A 223 -14.61 3.32 8.12
N SER A 224 -13.97 3.12 9.27
CA SER A 224 -12.63 3.62 9.58
C SER A 224 -11.75 2.51 10.09
N ASN A 225 -10.54 2.37 9.55
CA ASN A 225 -9.57 1.41 10.03
C ASN A 225 -9.05 1.84 11.41
N LEU A 226 -9.02 0.90 12.36
CA LEU A 226 -8.57 1.12 13.73
C LEU A 226 -7.20 0.49 14.04
N SER A 227 -6.58 -0.16 13.10
CA SER A 227 -5.39 -1.02 13.23
C SER A 227 -5.72 -2.49 13.51
N GLU A 228 -4.73 -3.35 13.39
CA GLU A 228 -4.84 -4.81 13.64
C GLU A 228 -5.98 -5.50 12.86
N GLY A 229 -6.40 -4.90 11.70
CA GLY A 229 -7.50 -5.41 10.87
C GLY A 229 -8.91 -5.15 11.43
N TYR A 230 -9.05 -4.40 12.51
CA TYR A 230 -10.35 -4.00 13.05
C TYR A 230 -10.82 -2.66 12.46
N TYR A 231 -12.13 -2.48 12.48
CA TYR A 231 -12.77 -1.28 11.92
C TYR A 231 -13.82 -0.71 12.88
N SER A 232 -13.95 0.59 12.85
CA SER A 232 -15.11 1.29 13.39
C SER A 232 -16.12 1.47 12.27
N VAL A 233 -17.34 1.00 12.44
CA VAL A 233 -18.44 1.08 11.45
C VAL A 233 -19.63 1.80 12.03
N SER A 234 -20.34 2.57 11.20
CA SER A 234 -21.56 3.26 11.61
C SER A 234 -22.66 3.17 10.58
N THR A 235 -23.88 2.85 11.03
CA THR A 235 -25.12 2.95 10.24
C THR A 235 -25.80 4.31 10.42
N GLY A 236 -25.27 5.17 11.28
CA GLY A 236 -25.79 6.49 11.65
C GLY A 236 -26.47 6.54 13.02
N ALA A 237 -26.66 5.40 13.69
CA ALA A 237 -27.18 5.34 15.07
C ALA A 237 -26.06 5.41 16.14
N GLY A 238 -24.83 5.22 15.74
CA GLY A 238 -23.63 5.14 16.57
C GLY A 238 -22.57 4.32 15.86
N TYR A 239 -21.45 4.08 16.53
CA TYR A 239 -20.35 3.28 16.04
C TYR A 239 -20.33 1.89 16.68
N ALA A 240 -19.95 0.89 15.90
CA ALA A 240 -19.67 -0.47 16.35
C ALA A 240 -18.23 -0.84 16.03
N LEU A 241 -17.66 -1.73 16.83
CA LEU A 241 -16.39 -2.40 16.54
C LEU A 241 -16.68 -3.59 15.60
N MET A 242 -15.92 -3.67 14.51
CA MET A 242 -15.96 -4.77 13.55
C MET A 242 -14.61 -5.49 13.53
N ASP A 243 -14.63 -6.82 13.51
CA ASP A 243 -13.41 -7.63 13.44
C ASP A 243 -12.86 -7.79 12.00
N PRO A 244 -11.66 -8.36 11.82
CA PRO A 244 -11.07 -8.59 10.51
C PRO A 244 -11.88 -9.50 9.57
N LEU A 245 -12.86 -10.25 10.08
CA LEU A 245 -13.73 -11.10 9.28
C LEU A 245 -15.02 -10.38 8.86
N GLY A 246 -15.16 -9.09 9.19
CA GLY A 246 -16.35 -8.29 8.87
C GLY A 246 -17.53 -8.53 9.81
N ARG A 247 -17.31 -9.11 10.98
CA ARG A 247 -18.36 -9.32 11.98
C ARG A 247 -18.41 -8.15 12.96
N GLU A 248 -19.58 -7.62 13.21
CA GLU A 248 -19.77 -6.66 14.30
C GLU A 248 -19.55 -7.34 15.64
N VAL A 249 -18.52 -6.85 16.36
CA VAL A 249 -18.17 -7.33 17.71
C VAL A 249 -19.08 -6.69 18.75
N THR A 250 -19.43 -5.42 18.54
CA THR A 250 -20.28 -4.65 19.42
C THR A 250 -21.52 -4.16 18.69
N LYS A 251 -22.55 -3.76 19.45
CA LYS A 251 -23.68 -3.00 18.88
C LYS A 251 -23.22 -1.60 18.50
N PRO A 252 -23.89 -0.93 17.54
CA PRO A 252 -23.57 0.44 17.12
C PRO A 252 -24.13 1.46 18.11
N VAL A 253 -23.59 1.47 19.33
CA VAL A 253 -24.03 2.33 20.45
C VAL A 253 -23.00 3.38 20.84
N TYR A 254 -21.76 3.25 20.41
CA TYR A 254 -20.70 4.19 20.80
C TYR A 254 -20.78 5.50 20.03
N ASP A 255 -20.48 6.60 20.72
CA ASP A 255 -20.33 7.92 20.10
C ASP A 255 -19.05 7.95 19.24
N TRP A 256 -18.04 7.19 19.65
CA TRP A 256 -16.76 7.10 18.99
C TRP A 256 -15.98 5.86 19.44
N ILE A 257 -15.17 5.29 18.54
CA ILE A 257 -14.20 4.23 18.84
C ILE A 257 -12.86 4.63 18.20
N GLY A 258 -11.81 4.69 19.01
CA GLY A 258 -10.45 5.04 18.59
C GLY A 258 -9.63 3.88 18.09
N SER A 259 -8.41 4.18 17.65
CA SER A 259 -7.47 3.18 17.14
C SER A 259 -7.13 2.15 18.21
N ILE A 260 -6.85 0.93 17.74
CA ILE A 260 -6.46 -0.19 18.61
C ILE A 260 -4.98 -0.10 18.92
N SER A 261 -4.65 -0.33 20.16
CA SER A 261 -3.28 -0.50 20.64
C SER A 261 -3.25 -1.47 21.81
N GLY A 262 -2.39 -2.49 21.70
CA GLY A 262 -2.25 -3.52 22.71
C GLY A 262 -3.55 -4.27 23.01
N ARG A 263 -4.33 -4.61 21.96
CA ARG A 263 -5.63 -5.29 22.02
C ARG A 263 -6.70 -4.51 22.79
N THR A 264 -6.65 -3.19 22.75
CA THR A 264 -7.55 -2.29 23.48
C THR A 264 -7.91 -1.11 22.59
N ALA A 265 -9.14 -0.67 22.61
CA ALA A 265 -9.59 0.56 21.96
C ALA A 265 -10.17 1.53 23.02
N ALA A 266 -9.82 2.80 22.92
CA ALA A 266 -10.57 3.83 23.59
C ALA A 266 -11.94 3.97 22.92
N ALA A 267 -13.00 4.12 23.69
CA ALA A 267 -14.34 4.33 23.16
C ALA A 267 -15.10 5.31 24.05
N CYS A 268 -16.06 6.01 23.46
CA CYS A 268 -16.97 6.88 24.18
C CYS A 268 -18.42 6.41 24.01
N LEU A 269 -19.18 6.43 25.10
CA LEU A 269 -20.57 6.02 25.18
C LEU A 269 -21.34 7.05 26.03
N ASP A 270 -22.41 7.60 25.49
CA ASP A 270 -23.24 8.62 26.16
C ASP A 270 -22.41 9.82 26.67
N GLY A 271 -21.43 10.27 25.88
CA GLY A 271 -20.55 11.39 26.19
C GLY A 271 -19.50 11.10 27.26
N ARG A 272 -19.31 9.85 27.65
CA ARG A 272 -18.26 9.41 28.56
C ARG A 272 -17.33 8.40 27.90
N CYS A 273 -16.05 8.49 28.19
CA CYS A 273 -15.00 7.69 27.56
C CYS A 273 -14.43 6.67 28.54
N GLY A 274 -13.97 5.56 27.99
CA GLY A 274 -13.36 4.43 28.68
C GLY A 274 -12.60 3.56 27.69
N TYR A 275 -12.42 2.29 28.02
CA TYR A 275 -11.73 1.36 27.14
C TYR A 275 -12.49 0.04 27.00
N ILE A 276 -12.47 -0.52 25.80
CA ILE A 276 -12.98 -1.85 25.47
C ILE A 276 -11.86 -2.76 24.97
N ASP A 277 -12.02 -4.06 25.15
CA ASP A 277 -11.17 -5.06 24.50
C ASP A 277 -11.65 -5.40 23.08
N LEU A 278 -10.94 -6.29 22.41
CA LEU A 278 -11.28 -6.72 21.04
C LEU A 278 -12.50 -7.65 20.98
N GLU A 279 -13.01 -8.11 22.09
CA GLU A 279 -14.26 -8.84 22.26
C GLU A 279 -15.44 -7.90 22.61
N GLY A 280 -15.16 -6.58 22.68
CA GLY A 280 -16.16 -5.55 22.96
C GLY A 280 -16.55 -5.45 24.45
N ARG A 281 -15.78 -6.04 25.35
CA ARG A 281 -16.02 -5.96 26.80
C ARG A 281 -15.40 -4.68 27.35
N GLU A 282 -16.12 -4.01 28.22
CA GLU A 282 -15.60 -2.87 28.97
C GLU A 282 -14.48 -3.34 29.90
N ILE A 283 -13.29 -2.76 29.77
CA ILE A 283 -12.13 -3.01 30.62
C ILE A 283 -11.80 -1.82 31.53
N VAL A 284 -12.15 -0.59 31.08
CA VAL A 284 -12.11 0.60 31.89
C VAL A 284 -13.47 1.30 31.74
N PRO A 285 -14.15 1.61 32.87
CA PRO A 285 -15.51 2.16 32.84
C PRO A 285 -15.63 3.46 32.05
N PHE A 286 -16.76 3.63 31.37
CA PHE A 286 -17.11 4.88 30.67
C PHE A 286 -17.47 5.98 31.69
N SER A 287 -16.46 6.54 32.35
CA SER A 287 -16.60 7.54 33.42
C SER A 287 -15.71 8.75 33.25
N TYR A 288 -14.89 8.78 32.20
CA TYR A 288 -13.96 9.84 31.88
C TYR A 288 -14.53 10.79 30.83
N ASP A 289 -14.00 12.01 30.76
CA ASP A 289 -14.39 13.00 29.75
C ASP A 289 -13.69 12.75 28.42
N ASP A 290 -12.47 12.17 28.46
CA ASP A 290 -11.70 11.81 27.27
C ASP A 290 -10.77 10.62 27.57
N ALA A 291 -10.36 9.88 26.52
CA ALA A 291 -9.44 8.76 26.60
C ALA A 291 -8.60 8.64 25.32
N PHE A 292 -7.29 8.46 25.47
CA PHE A 292 -6.36 8.30 24.35
C PHE A 292 -5.94 6.84 24.18
N LEU A 293 -5.01 6.58 23.24
CA LEU A 293 -4.51 5.24 22.96
C LEU A 293 -3.94 4.57 24.20
N PHE A 294 -4.20 3.29 24.34
CA PHE A 294 -3.66 2.47 25.42
C PHE A 294 -2.23 2.00 25.04
N CYS A 295 -1.22 2.67 25.55
CA CYS A 295 0.18 2.40 25.20
C CYS A 295 0.99 1.95 26.42
N TYR A 296 1.85 0.94 26.23
CA TYR A 296 2.73 0.41 27.29
C TYR A 296 1.99 0.04 28.58
N GLY A 297 0.79 -0.52 28.45
CA GLY A 297 -0.04 -0.93 29.58
C GLY A 297 -0.74 0.20 30.32
N ARG A 298 -0.80 1.40 29.73
CA ARG A 298 -1.41 2.60 30.34
C ARG A 298 -2.25 3.36 29.32
N GLY A 299 -3.42 3.80 29.72
CA GLY A 299 -4.30 4.67 28.96
C GLY A 299 -4.35 6.06 29.59
N ALA A 300 -4.11 7.10 28.80
CA ALA A 300 -4.33 8.46 29.26
C ALA A 300 -5.83 8.75 29.28
N VAL A 301 -6.33 9.28 30.40
CA VAL A 301 -7.74 9.62 30.59
C VAL A 301 -7.85 11.01 31.21
N SER A 302 -8.95 11.71 30.92
CA SER A 302 -9.24 12.99 31.58
C SER A 302 -10.57 12.93 32.32
N LYS A 303 -10.65 13.69 33.41
CA LYS A 303 -11.89 13.94 34.18
C LYS A 303 -11.84 15.30 34.83
N ASP A 304 -12.93 16.04 34.71
CA ASP A 304 -13.06 17.39 35.24
C ASP A 304 -11.89 18.32 34.81
N GLY A 305 -11.46 18.15 33.54
CA GLY A 305 -10.39 18.95 32.94
C GLY A 305 -8.97 18.57 33.41
N LYS A 306 -8.79 17.49 34.16
CA LYS A 306 -7.50 16.99 34.62
C LYS A 306 -7.19 15.62 33.98
N TRP A 307 -5.95 15.45 33.59
CA TRP A 307 -5.42 14.23 32.95
C TRP A 307 -4.62 13.40 33.94
N GLY A 308 -4.64 12.09 33.72
CA GLY A 308 -3.85 11.08 34.39
C GLY A 308 -3.81 9.80 33.60
N TYR A 309 -3.43 8.70 34.22
CA TYR A 309 -3.30 7.43 33.52
C TYR A 309 -3.90 6.28 34.33
N VAL A 310 -4.55 5.37 33.61
CA VAL A 310 -5.12 4.13 34.17
C VAL A 310 -4.42 2.89 33.62
N ASP A 311 -4.41 1.80 34.39
CA ASP A 311 -4.02 0.47 33.93
C ASP A 311 -5.21 -0.27 33.28
N ARG A 312 -4.96 -1.48 32.79
CA ARG A 312 -6.01 -2.31 32.17
C ARG A 312 -7.12 -2.78 33.13
N ASN A 313 -6.95 -2.59 34.41
CA ASN A 313 -8.00 -2.88 35.41
C ASN A 313 -8.79 -1.64 35.80
N GLY A 314 -8.55 -0.50 35.10
CA GLY A 314 -9.18 0.78 35.41
C GLY A 314 -8.63 1.45 36.67
N ARG A 315 -7.49 1.00 37.22
CA ARG A 315 -6.87 1.64 38.37
C ARG A 315 -6.06 2.84 37.92
N GLU A 316 -6.23 3.98 38.59
CA GLU A 316 -5.35 5.13 38.39
C GLU A 316 -3.92 4.76 38.82
N VAL A 317 -2.99 4.75 37.86
CA VAL A 317 -1.56 4.54 38.12
C VAL A 317 -0.79 5.85 38.17
N ILE A 318 -1.35 6.90 37.59
CA ILE A 318 -0.93 8.29 37.72
C ILE A 318 -2.20 9.11 37.89
N GLY A 319 -2.30 9.83 39.03
CA GLY A 319 -3.50 10.56 39.41
C GLY A 319 -3.88 11.67 38.44
N LEU A 320 -5.15 11.97 38.35
CA LEU A 320 -5.74 13.02 37.51
C LEU A 320 -5.36 14.42 38.04
N SER A 321 -4.18 14.92 37.70
CA SER A 321 -3.64 16.17 38.22
C SER A 321 -3.04 17.09 37.17
N TYR A 322 -2.82 16.58 35.96
CA TYR A 322 -2.17 17.33 34.88
C TYR A 322 -3.20 18.08 34.04
N ASP A 323 -2.79 19.20 33.46
CA ASP A 323 -3.64 19.98 32.54
C ASP A 323 -3.71 19.33 31.15
N PHE A 324 -2.73 18.49 30.85
CA PHE A 324 -2.63 17.74 29.60
C PHE A 324 -1.87 16.44 29.82
N ALA A 325 -2.08 15.41 28.95
CA ALA A 325 -1.28 14.19 28.90
C ALA A 325 -1.26 13.62 27.50
N CYS A 326 -0.09 13.13 27.08
CA CYS A 326 0.09 12.38 25.83
C CYS A 326 0.11 10.88 26.07
N ASN A 327 0.03 10.11 24.98
CA ASN A 327 0.31 8.68 25.03
C ASN A 327 1.76 8.41 25.45
N PHE A 328 1.98 7.29 26.14
CA PHE A 328 3.34 6.81 26.39
C PHE A 328 4.06 6.44 25.09
N LEU A 329 5.30 6.88 24.97
CA LEU A 329 6.22 6.51 23.90
C LEU A 329 7.57 6.15 24.53
N ASN A 330 8.06 4.94 24.29
CA ASN A 330 9.33 4.45 24.88
C ASN A 330 9.41 4.61 26.41
N GLY A 331 8.29 4.39 27.10
CA GLY A 331 8.22 4.47 28.56
C GLY A 331 8.11 5.86 29.15
N LEU A 332 8.02 6.90 28.31
CA LEU A 332 7.85 8.30 28.72
C LEU A 332 6.56 8.88 28.15
N ALA A 333 5.98 9.83 28.84
CA ALA A 333 4.84 10.60 28.38
C ALA A 333 5.03 12.07 28.76
N VAL A 334 4.55 12.97 27.89
CA VAL A 334 4.49 14.40 28.18
C VAL A 334 3.20 14.70 28.96
N VAL A 335 3.30 15.46 30.02
CA VAL A 335 2.19 15.91 30.88
C VAL A 335 2.29 17.39 31.17
#